data_63ac9f75678d57a32c118d5925961542
#
_entry.id   63ac9f75678d57a32c118d5925961542
#
_cell.length_a   1.000
_cell.length_b   1.000
_cell.length_c   1.000
_cell.angle_alpha   90.00
_cell.angle_beta   90.00
_cell.angle_gamma   90.00
#
_symmetry.space_group_name_H-M   'P 1'
#
loop_
_entity.id
_entity.type
_entity.pdbx_description
1 polymer ?
#
loop_
_entity_poly.entity_id
_entity_poly.type
_entity_poly.pdbx_seq_one_letter_code
_entity_poly.pdbx_strand_id
1 'polypeptide(L)'
;KITGGKIFISAGEHDMAENIVHLVLARLPDAPVGTKGISLFVVPKFIPNADGTLGARNPITCGALEEKMGIHGNSTCQMNLDDATGWLIGQPNKGLNAMFVMMNAARLGVGMQGLGLTEVAFQNALAYAKERLQMRSLSGPKAPDRPADPIIVHPDVRRMLLTAKAYAEGGRAFSSFIALQIDRELNHPDEDVRKEAADLVTLLTPIVKAFMTDNGWISTSEALQVFGGMGFIRETGMEQYVRDARINMIYEGTNTIQSLDLLGRKILMDNGAKLKKFGALVQAFVEENGTDEAMNEFVTPLADLGDKVTKLTMEIGMKAMQNQDEVGAAAVPYLRVVGHLVYSYFFARMAKIALAKQDSGDTFYKAKLATARFYFARLLPETAMLIRQARSGAKPLLDLEAELF
;
A
#
# COMPACT_ATOMS: atom_id res chain seq x y z
N LYS A 1 18.46 -31.17 -6.98
CA LYS A 1 19.62 -30.29 -7.18
C LYS A 1 19.17 -29.05 -7.97
N ILE A 2 19.61 -27.85 -7.55
CA ILE A 2 19.19 -26.57 -8.11
C ILE A 2 20.43 -25.78 -8.50
N THR A 3 20.46 -25.28 -9.74
CA THR A 3 21.54 -24.46 -10.28
C THR A 3 20.98 -23.20 -10.93
N GLY A 4 21.60 -22.06 -10.69
CA GLY A 4 21.24 -20.77 -11.29
C GLY A 4 21.40 -19.60 -10.32
N GLY A 5 21.15 -18.38 -10.83
CA GLY A 5 21.23 -17.14 -10.05
C GLY A 5 19.87 -16.59 -9.67
N LYS A 6 19.84 -15.89 -8.55
CA LYS A 6 18.72 -15.08 -8.07
C LYS A 6 19.22 -13.68 -7.71
N ILE A 7 18.49 -12.65 -8.08
CA ILE A 7 18.86 -11.26 -7.80
C ILE A 7 17.80 -10.58 -6.91
N PHE A 8 18.21 -9.50 -6.27
CA PHE A 8 17.35 -8.68 -5.39
C PHE A 8 16.77 -9.47 -4.22
N ILE A 9 17.55 -10.39 -3.64
CA ILE A 9 17.10 -11.21 -2.52
C ILE A 9 17.33 -10.46 -1.21
N SER A 10 16.26 -9.92 -0.64
CA SER A 10 16.30 -9.27 0.68
C SER A 10 16.69 -10.26 1.75
N ALA A 11 17.69 -9.92 2.56
CA ALA A 11 18.26 -10.77 3.59
C ALA A 11 18.67 -12.17 3.07
N GLY A 12 19.17 -12.24 1.84
CA GLY A 12 19.63 -13.50 1.23
C GLY A 12 20.83 -14.11 1.93
N GLU A 13 21.68 -13.30 2.55
CA GLU A 13 22.79 -13.71 3.40
C GLU A 13 22.92 -12.76 4.60
N HIS A 14 23.05 -13.31 5.79
CA HIS A 14 23.22 -12.56 7.05
C HIS A 14 23.73 -13.50 8.16
N ASP A 15 24.09 -12.93 9.31
CA ASP A 15 24.56 -13.62 10.51
C ASP A 15 23.60 -13.50 11.72
N MET A 16 22.36 -13.04 11.48
CA MET A 16 21.35 -12.85 12.53
C MET A 16 20.65 -14.14 12.97
N ALA A 17 20.87 -15.25 12.26
CA ALA A 17 20.31 -16.56 12.57
C ALA A 17 21.35 -17.65 12.24
N GLU A 18 21.25 -18.78 12.94
CA GLU A 18 22.14 -19.92 12.74
C GLU A 18 22.03 -20.52 11.33
N ASN A 19 20.83 -20.48 10.75
CA ASN A 19 20.57 -20.97 9.40
C ASN A 19 19.63 -20.01 8.65
N ILE A 20 19.70 -20.02 7.34
CA ILE A 20 18.78 -19.31 6.45
C ILE A 20 18.09 -20.36 5.59
N VAL A 21 16.76 -20.33 5.56
CA VAL A 21 15.96 -21.24 4.76
C VAL A 21 15.28 -20.48 3.63
N HIS A 22 15.73 -20.69 2.40
CA HIS A 22 15.21 -20.02 1.24
C HIS A 22 14.02 -20.78 0.65
N LEU A 23 12.98 -20.05 0.23
CA LEU A 23 11.94 -20.52 -0.68
C LEU A 23 12.35 -20.16 -2.11
N VAL A 24 12.69 -21.15 -2.91
CA VAL A 24 13.25 -20.94 -4.25
C VAL A 24 12.30 -21.43 -5.32
N LEU A 25 11.93 -20.53 -6.22
CA LEU A 25 11.20 -20.89 -7.45
C LEU A 25 12.21 -21.39 -8.49
N ALA A 26 12.01 -22.61 -8.97
CA ALA A 26 12.86 -23.24 -9.99
C ALA A 26 12.02 -24.13 -10.92
N ARG A 27 12.63 -24.61 -12.02
CA ARG A 27 12.00 -25.50 -12.98
C ARG A 27 12.52 -26.92 -12.83
N LEU A 28 11.65 -27.88 -12.96
CA LEU A 28 12.02 -29.26 -13.21
C LEU A 28 12.49 -29.43 -14.66
N PRO A 29 13.32 -30.45 -14.99
CA PRO A 29 13.85 -30.66 -16.34
C PRO A 29 12.77 -30.68 -17.45
N ASP A 30 11.66 -31.37 -17.22
CA ASP A 30 10.59 -31.55 -18.19
C ASP A 30 9.40 -30.58 -17.96
N ALA A 31 9.62 -29.48 -17.28
CA ALA A 31 8.56 -28.54 -16.93
C ALA A 31 8.05 -27.75 -18.15
N PRO A 32 6.75 -27.46 -18.23
CA PRO A 32 6.18 -26.60 -19.26
C PRO A 32 6.87 -25.23 -19.32
N VAL A 33 6.94 -24.65 -20.51
CA VAL A 33 7.50 -23.29 -20.71
C VAL A 33 6.63 -22.24 -20.02
N GLY A 34 7.23 -21.15 -19.59
CA GLY A 34 6.55 -20.04 -18.94
C GLY A 34 6.22 -20.30 -17.46
N THR A 35 5.32 -19.52 -16.90
CA THR A 35 4.96 -19.54 -15.48
C THR A 35 4.32 -20.85 -15.01
N LYS A 36 3.71 -21.61 -15.96
CA LYS A 36 3.06 -22.88 -15.68
C LYS A 36 4.03 -24.02 -15.33
N GLY A 37 5.34 -23.84 -15.56
CA GLY A 37 6.36 -24.85 -15.27
C GLY A 37 7.19 -24.54 -14.01
N ILE A 38 6.77 -23.61 -13.19
CA ILE A 38 7.52 -23.21 -11.99
C ILE A 38 7.08 -24.03 -10.79
N SER A 39 8.06 -24.62 -10.10
CA SER A 39 7.92 -25.36 -8.85
C SER A 39 8.56 -24.58 -7.70
N LEU A 40 8.19 -24.89 -6.45
CA LEU A 40 8.76 -24.26 -5.25
C LEU A 40 9.60 -25.27 -4.47
N PHE A 41 10.73 -24.82 -3.97
CA PHE A 41 11.68 -25.64 -3.19
C PHE A 41 12.06 -24.95 -1.90
N VAL A 42 12.25 -25.73 -0.83
CA VAL A 42 12.96 -25.32 0.38
C VAL A 42 14.44 -25.59 0.17
N VAL A 43 15.27 -24.59 0.37
CA VAL A 43 16.72 -24.65 0.16
C VAL A 43 17.44 -23.98 1.34
N PRO A 44 17.92 -24.73 2.33
CA PRO A 44 18.61 -24.17 3.48
C PRO A 44 20.07 -23.81 3.16
N LYS A 45 20.61 -22.81 3.86
CA LYS A 45 22.04 -22.44 3.81
C LYS A 45 22.95 -23.55 4.35
N PHE A 46 22.55 -24.15 5.46
CA PHE A 46 23.17 -25.38 6.00
C PHE A 46 22.16 -26.50 5.98
N ILE A 47 22.53 -27.64 5.42
CA ILE A 47 21.66 -28.82 5.36
C ILE A 47 21.52 -29.37 6.79
N PRO A 48 20.28 -29.46 7.35
CA PRO A 48 20.11 -29.97 8.71
C PRO A 48 20.46 -31.46 8.79
N ASN A 49 21.11 -31.87 9.88
CA ASN A 49 21.27 -33.26 10.25
C ASN A 49 19.94 -33.88 10.73
N ALA A 50 19.88 -35.20 10.86
CA ALA A 50 18.69 -35.89 11.30
C ALA A 50 18.23 -35.49 12.74
N ASP A 51 19.14 -35.03 13.56
CA ASP A 51 18.86 -34.51 14.91
C ASP A 51 18.50 -33.03 14.96
N GLY A 52 18.42 -32.36 13.79
CA GLY A 52 18.10 -30.94 13.68
C GLY A 52 19.30 -30.00 13.82
N THR A 53 20.49 -30.51 14.11
CA THR A 53 21.71 -29.69 14.17
C THR A 53 22.15 -29.24 12.76
N LEU A 54 23.01 -28.20 12.69
CA LEU A 54 23.57 -27.73 11.43
C LEU A 54 24.54 -28.77 10.85
N GLY A 55 24.28 -29.20 9.64
CA GLY A 55 25.13 -30.09 8.87
C GLY A 55 25.99 -29.37 7.85
N ALA A 56 26.21 -30.00 6.71
CA ALA A 56 27.08 -29.48 5.67
C ALA A 56 26.55 -28.15 5.07
N ARG A 57 27.48 -27.26 4.70
CA ARG A 57 27.15 -26.04 3.92
C ARG A 57 26.59 -26.47 2.58
N ASN A 58 25.38 -25.94 2.29
CA ASN A 58 24.76 -26.10 0.97
C ASN A 58 25.44 -25.16 -0.02
N PRO A 59 25.69 -25.54 -1.27
CA PRO A 59 26.26 -24.67 -2.29
C PRO A 59 25.31 -23.51 -2.71
N ILE A 60 25.01 -22.64 -1.75
CA ILE A 60 24.38 -21.35 -1.93
C ILE A 60 25.35 -20.29 -1.45
N THR A 61 25.68 -19.33 -2.30
CA THR A 61 26.59 -18.24 -1.99
C THR A 61 26.01 -16.89 -2.36
N CYS A 62 26.32 -15.87 -1.57
CA CYS A 62 26.10 -14.49 -1.94
C CYS A 62 27.24 -14.05 -2.88
N GLY A 63 26.92 -13.77 -4.13
CA GLY A 63 27.90 -13.33 -5.13
C GLY A 63 28.16 -11.82 -5.08
N ALA A 64 27.14 -11.04 -4.70
CA ALA A 64 27.25 -9.58 -4.56
C ALA A 64 26.13 -9.03 -3.68
N LEU A 65 26.34 -7.83 -3.14
CA LEU A 65 25.34 -7.01 -2.50
C LEU A 65 24.97 -5.84 -3.43
N GLU A 66 23.68 -5.53 -3.52
CA GLU A 66 23.22 -4.40 -4.33
C GLU A 66 23.49 -3.07 -3.63
N GLU A 67 24.08 -2.12 -4.35
CA GLU A 67 24.13 -0.72 -3.95
C GLU A 67 22.78 -0.05 -4.27
N LYS A 68 22.09 0.46 -3.25
CA LYS A 68 20.70 0.88 -3.37
C LYS A 68 20.49 2.37 -3.05
N MET A 69 19.40 2.94 -3.56
CA MET A 69 18.96 4.30 -3.23
C MET A 69 18.64 4.46 -1.73
N GLY A 70 18.05 3.46 -1.10
CA GLY A 70 17.62 3.47 0.30
C GLY A 70 17.67 2.06 0.90
N ILE A 71 17.12 1.91 2.11
CA ILE A 71 17.13 0.66 2.90
C ILE A 71 18.51 0.01 2.98
N HIS A 72 19.54 0.83 3.20
CA HIS A 72 20.94 0.39 3.19
C HIS A 72 21.27 -0.65 4.26
N GLY A 73 20.52 -0.66 5.37
CA GLY A 73 20.69 -1.63 6.45
C GLY A 73 20.25 -3.05 6.11
N ASN A 74 19.58 -3.26 4.98
CA ASN A 74 19.20 -4.60 4.51
C ASN A 74 20.16 -5.10 3.45
N SER A 75 20.71 -6.30 3.65
CA SER A 75 21.50 -7.00 2.63
C SER A 75 20.58 -7.45 1.50
N THR A 76 20.65 -6.79 0.36
CA THR A 76 19.97 -7.22 -0.86
C THR A 76 20.98 -7.95 -1.73
N CYS A 77 20.81 -9.27 -1.84
CA CYS A 77 21.85 -10.16 -2.34
C CYS A 77 21.57 -10.61 -3.78
N GLN A 78 22.66 -10.84 -4.52
CA GLN A 78 22.69 -11.75 -5.67
C GLN A 78 23.07 -13.14 -5.16
N MET A 79 22.17 -14.10 -5.23
CA MET A 79 22.38 -15.44 -4.72
C MET A 79 22.71 -16.41 -5.86
N ASN A 80 23.79 -17.16 -5.72
CA ASN A 80 24.22 -18.21 -6.65
C ASN A 80 23.96 -19.57 -6.02
N LEU A 81 23.27 -20.43 -6.76
CA LEU A 81 23.03 -21.83 -6.43
C LEU A 81 23.86 -22.68 -7.39
N ASP A 82 24.76 -23.50 -6.87
CA ASP A 82 25.63 -24.37 -7.66
C ASP A 82 25.44 -25.82 -7.21
N ASP A 83 24.50 -26.53 -7.88
CA ASP A 83 24.06 -27.88 -7.48
C ASP A 83 23.52 -27.94 -6.04
N ALA A 84 22.88 -26.89 -5.60
CA ALA A 84 22.33 -26.77 -4.25
C ALA A 84 21.23 -27.81 -4.00
N THR A 85 21.25 -28.42 -2.83
CA THR A 85 20.22 -29.38 -2.40
C THR A 85 18.98 -28.63 -1.98
N GLY A 86 17.82 -29.00 -2.55
CA GLY A 86 16.51 -28.45 -2.18
C GLY A 86 15.44 -29.54 -2.21
N TRP A 87 14.37 -29.31 -1.48
CA TRP A 87 13.22 -30.21 -1.40
C TRP A 87 11.99 -29.53 -1.99
N LEU A 88 11.31 -30.24 -2.88
CA LEU A 88 10.07 -29.77 -3.51
C LEU A 88 8.98 -29.55 -2.46
N ILE A 89 8.32 -28.39 -2.53
CA ILE A 89 7.13 -28.09 -1.73
C ILE A 89 5.90 -28.14 -2.64
N GLY A 90 4.89 -28.89 -2.20
CA GLY A 90 3.64 -29.05 -2.91
C GLY A 90 3.78 -29.82 -4.21
N GLN A 91 2.92 -29.57 -5.17
CA GLN A 91 2.90 -30.29 -6.45
C GLN A 91 3.87 -29.70 -7.45
N PRO A 92 4.51 -30.54 -8.30
CA PRO A 92 5.28 -30.06 -9.44
C PRO A 92 4.49 -29.04 -10.30
N ASN A 93 5.18 -28.01 -10.75
CA ASN A 93 4.64 -26.98 -11.64
C ASN A 93 3.49 -26.13 -11.01
N LYS A 94 3.33 -26.16 -9.68
CA LYS A 94 2.37 -25.35 -8.91
C LYS A 94 3.06 -24.38 -7.92
N GLY A 95 4.35 -24.18 -8.09
CA GLY A 95 5.16 -23.38 -7.15
C GLY A 95 4.70 -21.93 -7.00
N LEU A 96 4.20 -21.30 -8.05
CA LEU A 96 3.66 -19.95 -7.96
C LEU A 96 2.42 -19.88 -7.04
N ASN A 97 1.53 -20.86 -7.10
CA ASN A 97 0.35 -20.87 -6.24
C ASN A 97 0.74 -20.95 -4.76
N ALA A 98 1.74 -21.80 -4.44
CA ALA A 98 2.28 -21.90 -3.09
C ALA A 98 2.98 -20.62 -2.65
N MET A 99 3.78 -19.99 -3.54
CA MET A 99 4.47 -18.73 -3.26
C MET A 99 3.50 -17.56 -3.02
N PHE A 100 2.35 -17.52 -3.69
CA PHE A 100 1.36 -16.47 -3.49
C PHE A 100 0.78 -16.42 -2.07
N VAL A 101 0.78 -17.51 -1.34
CA VAL A 101 0.37 -17.52 0.09
C VAL A 101 1.28 -16.59 0.90
N MET A 102 2.59 -16.70 0.71
CA MET A 102 3.58 -15.83 1.36
C MET A 102 3.51 -14.39 0.79
N MET A 103 3.42 -14.25 -0.53
CA MET A 103 3.43 -12.93 -1.18
C MET A 103 2.22 -12.07 -0.79
N ASN A 104 1.06 -12.65 -0.52
CA ASN A 104 -0.09 -11.88 -0.06
C ASN A 104 0.14 -11.29 1.33
N ALA A 105 0.76 -12.05 2.24
CA ALA A 105 1.17 -11.53 3.55
C ALA A 105 2.26 -10.46 3.41
N ALA A 106 3.25 -10.66 2.53
CA ALA A 106 4.30 -9.68 2.25
C ALA A 106 3.73 -8.37 1.70
N ARG A 107 2.74 -8.42 0.82
CA ARG A 107 2.06 -7.22 0.26
C ARG A 107 1.40 -6.38 1.36
N LEU A 108 0.76 -7.02 2.34
CA LEU A 108 0.23 -6.32 3.51
C LEU A 108 1.36 -5.66 4.30
N GLY A 109 2.46 -6.39 4.57
CA GLY A 109 3.66 -5.86 5.24
C GLY A 109 4.24 -4.64 4.53
N VAL A 110 4.29 -4.65 3.18
CA VAL A 110 4.76 -3.50 2.39
C VAL A 110 3.80 -2.31 2.48
N GLY A 111 2.49 -2.54 2.51
CA GLY A 111 1.52 -1.48 2.81
C GLY A 111 1.78 -0.84 4.17
N MET A 112 2.08 -1.66 5.19
CA MET A 112 2.45 -1.19 6.54
C MET A 112 3.77 -0.41 6.57
N GLN A 113 4.75 -0.73 5.70
CA GLN A 113 5.96 0.12 5.55
C GLN A 113 5.59 1.53 5.07
N GLY A 114 4.70 1.64 4.08
CA GLY A 114 4.19 2.94 3.62
C GLY A 114 3.53 3.74 4.76
N LEU A 115 2.72 3.08 5.59
CA LEU A 115 2.11 3.69 6.77
C LEU A 115 3.16 4.12 7.79
N GLY A 116 4.10 3.26 8.15
CA GLY A 116 5.14 3.53 9.14
C GLY A 116 6.02 4.72 8.76
N LEU A 117 6.43 4.79 7.48
CA LEU A 117 7.21 5.91 6.95
C LEU A 117 6.40 7.21 6.90
N THR A 118 5.11 7.14 6.55
CA THR A 118 4.20 8.29 6.64
C THR A 118 4.13 8.84 8.05
N GLU A 119 3.92 7.96 9.03
CA GLU A 119 3.75 8.34 10.44
C GLU A 119 5.02 8.97 11.01
N VAL A 120 6.18 8.33 10.84
CA VAL A 120 7.44 8.86 11.39
C VAL A 120 7.84 10.18 10.74
N ALA A 121 7.66 10.31 9.43
CA ALA A 121 7.94 11.56 8.72
C ALA A 121 7.00 12.68 9.17
N PHE A 122 5.70 12.40 9.34
CA PHE A 122 4.71 13.34 9.87
C PHE A 122 5.07 13.83 11.27
N GLN A 123 5.41 12.92 12.19
CA GLN A 123 5.73 13.30 13.58
C GLN A 123 6.95 14.23 13.63
N ASN A 124 8.01 13.91 12.89
CA ASN A 124 9.21 14.77 12.80
C ASN A 124 8.88 16.14 12.18
N ALA A 125 8.13 16.16 11.07
CA ALA A 125 7.73 17.42 10.43
C ALA A 125 6.84 18.27 11.33
N LEU A 126 5.94 17.66 12.09
CA LEU A 126 5.07 18.37 13.04
C LEU A 126 5.87 19.01 14.18
N ALA A 127 6.82 18.28 14.75
CA ALA A 127 7.69 18.81 15.80
C ALA A 127 8.49 20.01 15.27
N TYR A 128 9.15 19.84 14.13
CA TYR A 128 9.91 20.92 13.48
C TYR A 128 9.05 22.16 13.17
N ALA A 129 7.84 21.96 12.61
CA ALA A 129 6.95 23.05 12.24
C ALA A 129 6.45 23.88 13.43
N LYS A 130 6.38 23.30 14.63
CA LYS A 130 6.02 24.00 15.88
C LYS A 130 7.16 24.83 16.43
N GLU A 131 8.40 24.45 16.16
CA GLU A 131 9.61 25.10 16.72
C GLU A 131 10.24 26.08 15.76
N ARG A 132 10.30 25.76 14.47
CA ARG A 132 10.95 26.58 13.44
C ARG A 132 10.20 27.89 13.26
N LEU A 133 10.92 29.01 13.47
CA LEU A 133 10.42 30.37 13.28
C LEU A 133 10.79 30.86 11.88
N GLN A 134 9.81 31.33 11.11
CA GLN A 134 10.03 31.94 9.80
C GLN A 134 8.81 32.74 9.35
N MET A 135 9.03 33.98 8.90
CA MET A 135 7.99 34.89 8.42
C MET A 135 6.94 35.24 9.49
N ARG A 136 5.89 35.93 9.07
CA ARG A 136 4.69 36.21 9.86
C ARG A 136 3.47 35.65 9.12
N SER A 137 2.47 35.21 9.85
CA SER A 137 1.19 34.85 9.28
C SER A 137 0.58 36.02 8.50
N LEU A 138 -0.02 35.76 7.34
CA LEU A 138 -0.70 36.79 6.53
C LEU A 138 -1.86 37.47 7.27
N SER A 139 -2.43 36.80 8.28
CA SER A 139 -3.49 37.36 9.15
C SER A 139 -2.93 38.08 10.41
N GLY A 140 -1.67 38.52 10.39
CA GLY A 140 -0.97 39.15 11.47
C GLY A 140 -0.18 38.19 12.37
N PRO A 141 0.76 38.70 13.19
CA PRO A 141 1.62 37.88 14.05
C PRO A 141 0.82 36.95 14.96
N LYS A 142 1.24 35.68 15.05
CA LYS A 142 0.66 34.66 15.96
C LYS A 142 1.52 34.42 17.19
N ALA A 143 2.79 34.83 17.13
CA ALA A 143 3.73 34.84 18.24
C ALA A 143 4.42 36.24 18.30
N PRO A 144 3.70 37.29 18.75
CA PRO A 144 4.21 38.67 18.70
C PRO A 144 5.51 38.87 19.50
N ASP A 145 5.69 38.10 20.57
CA ASP A 145 6.87 38.17 21.44
C ASP A 145 8.10 37.45 20.85
N ARG A 146 7.99 36.82 19.71
CA ARG A 146 9.08 36.14 19.01
C ARG A 146 9.49 36.91 17.76
N PRO A 147 10.74 36.69 17.25
CA PRO A 147 11.22 37.40 16.06
C PRO A 147 10.47 37.03 14.78
N ALA A 148 9.84 35.83 14.73
CA ALA A 148 8.99 35.36 13.67
C ALA A 148 7.92 34.41 14.24
N ASP A 149 6.94 34.01 13.42
CA ASP A 149 5.97 32.99 13.82
C ASP A 149 6.51 31.58 13.59
N PRO A 150 6.07 30.58 14.39
CA PRO A 150 6.29 29.18 14.05
C PRO A 150 5.68 28.84 12.68
N ILE A 151 6.39 28.08 11.84
CA ILE A 151 5.93 27.82 10.45
C ILE A 151 4.62 27.06 10.38
N ILE A 152 4.21 26.38 11.44
CA ILE A 152 2.90 25.69 11.52
C ILE A 152 1.70 26.65 11.34
N VAL A 153 1.89 27.96 11.48
CA VAL A 153 0.81 28.92 11.25
C VAL A 153 0.49 29.13 9.77
N HIS A 154 1.41 28.76 8.87
CA HIS A 154 1.24 28.96 7.44
C HIS A 154 0.33 27.90 6.82
N PRO A 155 -0.66 28.31 6.00
CA PRO A 155 -1.65 27.39 5.44
C PRO A 155 -1.05 26.22 4.64
N ASP A 156 0.01 26.47 3.84
CA ASP A 156 0.62 25.41 3.04
C ASP A 156 1.42 24.41 3.90
N VAL A 157 2.09 24.86 4.94
CA VAL A 157 2.72 23.97 5.93
C VAL A 157 1.64 23.06 6.58
N ARG A 158 0.50 23.64 6.94
CA ARG A 158 -0.64 22.86 7.46
C ARG A 158 -1.21 21.88 6.45
N ARG A 159 -1.29 22.26 5.16
CA ARG A 159 -1.72 21.36 4.11
C ARG A 159 -0.81 20.12 4.04
N MET A 160 0.52 20.32 4.02
CA MET A 160 1.49 19.23 4.00
C MET A 160 1.35 18.31 5.22
N LEU A 161 1.30 18.88 6.40
CA LEU A 161 1.12 18.14 7.66
C LEU A 161 -0.22 17.39 7.71
N LEU A 162 -1.32 18.03 7.32
CA LEU A 162 -2.65 17.40 7.32
C LEU A 162 -2.77 16.31 6.26
N THR A 163 -2.08 16.43 5.13
CA THR A 163 -2.01 15.38 4.11
C THR A 163 -1.37 14.12 4.68
N ALA A 164 -0.17 14.23 5.27
CA ALA A 164 0.51 13.10 5.89
C ALA A 164 -0.31 12.52 7.07
N LYS A 165 -0.88 13.39 7.92
CA LYS A 165 -1.75 12.96 9.03
C LYS A 165 -2.98 12.18 8.54
N ALA A 166 -3.66 12.66 7.50
CA ALA A 166 -4.83 12.00 6.96
C ALA A 166 -4.48 10.63 6.38
N TYR A 167 -3.39 10.52 5.60
CA TYR A 167 -2.96 9.24 5.08
C TYR A 167 -2.51 8.26 6.18
N ALA A 168 -1.84 8.75 7.23
CA ALA A 168 -1.46 7.93 8.38
C ALA A 168 -2.70 7.41 9.15
N GLU A 169 -3.65 8.27 9.47
CA GLU A 169 -4.85 7.90 10.24
C GLU A 169 -5.79 6.99 9.45
N GLY A 170 -6.05 7.31 8.18
CA GLY A 170 -6.83 6.45 7.28
C GLY A 170 -6.17 5.10 7.05
N GLY A 171 -4.84 5.09 6.85
CA GLY A 171 -4.05 3.87 6.68
C GLY A 171 -4.08 2.98 7.92
N ARG A 172 -4.02 3.55 9.12
CA ARG A 172 -4.10 2.80 10.37
C ARG A 172 -5.48 2.15 10.54
N ALA A 173 -6.57 2.88 10.27
CA ALA A 173 -7.92 2.32 10.33
C ALA A 173 -8.11 1.20 9.30
N PHE A 174 -7.63 1.39 8.07
CA PHE A 174 -7.69 0.40 7.00
C PHE A 174 -6.86 -0.86 7.33
N SER A 175 -5.63 -0.69 7.82
CA SER A 175 -4.76 -1.82 8.22
C SER A 175 -5.36 -2.65 9.35
N SER A 176 -5.94 -1.98 10.35
CA SER A 176 -6.62 -2.68 11.46
C SER A 176 -7.84 -3.45 10.97
N PHE A 177 -8.60 -2.89 10.03
CA PHE A 177 -9.74 -3.59 9.44
C PHE A 177 -9.31 -4.84 8.68
N ILE A 178 -8.28 -4.73 7.82
CA ILE A 178 -7.84 -5.90 7.04
C ILE A 178 -7.20 -6.97 7.92
N ALA A 179 -6.47 -6.58 8.97
CA ALA A 179 -5.93 -7.53 9.95
C ALA A 179 -7.06 -8.31 10.63
N LEU A 180 -8.16 -7.63 11.03
CA LEU A 180 -9.34 -8.29 11.58
C LEU A 180 -9.99 -9.24 10.55
N GLN A 181 -10.03 -8.89 9.26
CA GLN A 181 -10.56 -9.82 8.25
C GLN A 181 -9.67 -11.06 8.08
N ILE A 182 -8.34 -10.92 8.15
CA ILE A 182 -7.41 -12.06 8.14
C ILE A 182 -7.64 -12.98 9.34
N ASP A 183 -7.81 -12.43 10.53
CA ASP A 183 -8.13 -13.21 11.73
C ASP A 183 -9.46 -13.96 11.57
N ARG A 184 -10.47 -13.33 10.99
CA ARG A 184 -11.77 -13.97 10.70
C ARG A 184 -11.64 -15.06 9.63
N GLU A 185 -10.92 -14.82 8.55
CA GLU A 185 -10.65 -15.81 7.50
C GLU A 185 -10.03 -17.09 8.07
N LEU A 186 -9.06 -16.93 8.98
CA LEU A 186 -8.29 -18.05 9.51
C LEU A 186 -8.97 -18.75 10.67
N ASN A 187 -9.68 -18.04 11.55
CA ASN A 187 -10.03 -18.52 12.87
C ASN A 187 -11.53 -18.50 13.19
N HIS A 188 -12.39 -17.85 12.37
CA HIS A 188 -13.81 -17.76 12.71
C HIS A 188 -14.50 -19.14 12.64
N PRO A 189 -15.34 -19.53 13.61
CA PRO A 189 -16.00 -20.84 13.62
C PRO A 189 -16.97 -21.02 12.43
N ASP A 190 -17.67 -19.96 12.03
CA ASP A 190 -18.62 -19.98 10.93
C ASP A 190 -17.87 -19.88 9.57
N GLU A 191 -18.14 -20.86 8.69
CA GLU A 191 -17.51 -20.95 7.37
C GLU A 191 -17.92 -19.82 6.41
N ASP A 192 -19.16 -19.33 6.50
CA ASP A 192 -19.63 -18.24 5.64
C ASP A 192 -18.94 -16.92 6.03
N VAL A 193 -18.72 -16.69 7.31
CA VAL A 193 -17.93 -15.53 7.78
C VAL A 193 -16.47 -15.64 7.32
N ARG A 194 -15.87 -16.84 7.35
CA ARG A 194 -14.51 -17.04 6.80
C ARG A 194 -14.44 -16.72 5.31
N LYS A 195 -15.41 -17.18 4.52
CA LYS A 195 -15.48 -16.91 3.07
C LYS A 195 -15.68 -15.43 2.77
N GLU A 196 -16.55 -14.76 3.51
CA GLU A 196 -16.76 -13.32 3.35
C GLU A 196 -15.48 -12.54 3.67
N ALA A 197 -14.81 -12.88 4.76
CA ALA A 197 -13.55 -12.27 5.15
C ALA A 197 -12.45 -12.51 4.10
N ALA A 198 -12.32 -13.73 3.56
CA ALA A 198 -11.37 -14.07 2.50
C ALA A 198 -11.59 -13.25 1.22
N ASP A 199 -12.84 -13.01 0.84
CA ASP A 199 -13.19 -12.19 -0.31
C ASP A 199 -12.78 -10.73 -0.10
N LEU A 200 -13.01 -10.17 1.10
CA LEU A 200 -12.59 -8.83 1.46
C LEU A 200 -11.05 -8.71 1.51
N VAL A 201 -10.34 -9.66 2.12
CA VAL A 201 -8.87 -9.70 2.12
C VAL A 201 -8.34 -9.75 0.69
N THR A 202 -8.90 -10.62 -0.14
CA THR A 202 -8.52 -10.77 -1.55
C THR A 202 -8.69 -9.48 -2.35
N LEU A 203 -9.81 -8.78 -2.17
CA LEU A 203 -10.08 -7.49 -2.84
C LEU A 203 -9.16 -6.38 -2.36
N LEU A 204 -8.99 -6.28 -1.04
CA LEU A 204 -8.37 -5.11 -0.40
C LEU A 204 -6.83 -5.17 -0.38
N THR A 205 -6.20 -6.34 -0.48
CA THR A 205 -4.75 -6.51 -0.46
C THR A 205 -4.01 -5.65 -1.51
N PRO A 206 -4.40 -5.63 -2.80
CA PRO A 206 -3.77 -4.74 -3.78
C PRO A 206 -3.89 -3.26 -3.42
N ILE A 207 -5.01 -2.85 -2.82
CA ILE A 207 -5.27 -1.47 -2.41
C ILE A 207 -4.39 -1.10 -1.22
N VAL A 208 -4.31 -1.97 -0.19
CA VAL A 208 -3.38 -1.76 0.94
C VAL A 208 -1.97 -1.51 0.44
N LYS A 209 -1.47 -2.40 -0.42
CA LYS A 209 -0.11 -2.31 -0.92
C LYS A 209 0.11 -1.05 -1.76
N ALA A 210 -0.69 -0.82 -2.80
CA ALA A 210 -0.43 0.25 -3.76
C ALA A 210 -0.84 1.63 -3.23
N PHE A 211 -2.05 1.78 -2.71
CA PHE A 211 -2.54 3.07 -2.26
C PHE A 211 -1.76 3.61 -1.06
N MET A 212 -1.42 2.74 -0.10
CA MET A 212 -0.68 3.18 1.09
C MET A 212 0.78 3.49 0.78
N THR A 213 1.41 2.77 -0.15
CA THR A 213 2.81 3.03 -0.52
C THR A 213 2.97 4.27 -1.41
N ASP A 214 2.06 4.52 -2.35
CA ASP A 214 2.03 5.75 -3.13
C ASP A 214 1.86 6.98 -2.22
N ASN A 215 0.90 6.92 -1.29
CA ASN A 215 0.67 8.01 -0.34
C ASN A 215 1.78 8.11 0.71
N GLY A 216 2.46 7.02 1.03
CA GLY A 216 3.65 7.00 1.87
C GLY A 216 4.78 7.80 1.27
N TRP A 217 5.06 7.62 -0.02
CA TRP A 217 6.08 8.39 -0.71
C TRP A 217 5.71 9.88 -0.83
N ILE A 218 4.46 10.19 -1.15
CA ILE A 218 3.95 11.58 -1.17
C ILE A 218 4.14 12.22 0.21
N SER A 219 3.74 11.52 1.28
CA SER A 219 3.79 12.03 2.66
C SER A 219 5.21 12.27 3.14
N THR A 220 6.16 11.39 2.83
CA THR A 220 7.57 11.57 3.18
C THR A 220 8.19 12.74 2.44
N SER A 221 7.85 12.95 1.17
CA SER A 221 8.29 14.09 0.37
C SER A 221 7.73 15.43 0.89
N GLU A 222 6.43 15.47 1.22
CA GLU A 222 5.79 16.64 1.82
C GLU A 222 6.38 16.96 3.22
N ALA A 223 6.67 15.93 4.01
CA ALA A 223 7.30 16.10 5.32
C ALA A 223 8.73 16.66 5.20
N LEU A 224 9.51 16.21 4.22
CA LEU A 224 10.82 16.78 3.90
C LEU A 224 10.67 18.25 3.50
N GLN A 225 9.67 18.58 2.68
CA GLN A 225 9.41 19.97 2.24
C GLN A 225 9.12 20.90 3.42
N VAL A 226 8.45 20.43 4.48
CA VAL A 226 8.23 21.22 5.72
C VAL A 226 9.55 21.65 6.35
N PHE A 227 10.61 20.86 6.27
CA PHE A 227 11.94 21.20 6.77
C PHE A 227 12.69 22.22 5.88
N GLY A 228 12.22 22.43 4.63
CA GLY A 228 12.95 23.28 3.66
C GLY A 228 14.34 22.73 3.38
N GLY A 229 15.34 23.61 3.26
CA GLY A 229 16.73 23.21 3.01
C GLY A 229 17.30 22.24 4.06
N MET A 230 16.86 22.35 5.31
CA MET A 230 17.25 21.42 6.38
C MET A 230 16.77 19.98 6.10
N GLY A 231 15.66 19.78 5.44
CA GLY A 231 15.17 18.45 5.07
C GLY A 231 16.02 17.74 4.01
N PHE A 232 16.78 18.50 3.23
CA PHE A 232 17.60 17.98 2.14
C PHE A 232 18.99 17.47 2.59
N ILE A 233 19.47 17.94 3.73
CA ILE A 233 20.77 17.51 4.26
C ILE A 233 20.65 16.26 5.12
N ARG A 234 21.69 15.40 5.09
CA ARG A 234 21.69 14.07 5.74
C ARG A 234 21.56 14.15 7.26
N GLU A 235 22.09 15.18 7.88
CA GLU A 235 22.10 15.36 9.34
C GLU A 235 20.72 15.40 9.96
N THR A 236 19.69 15.83 9.23
CA THR A 236 18.31 15.83 9.71
C THR A 236 17.59 14.49 9.56
N GLY A 237 18.09 13.60 8.70
CA GLY A 237 17.53 12.27 8.43
C GLY A 237 16.24 12.25 7.60
N MET A 238 15.65 13.40 7.27
CA MET A 238 14.37 13.45 6.54
C MET A 238 14.49 12.91 5.11
N GLU A 239 15.63 13.12 4.46
CA GLU A 239 15.87 12.64 3.09
C GLU A 239 15.88 11.10 3.01
N GLN A 240 16.30 10.43 4.09
CA GLN A 240 16.30 8.98 4.16
C GLN A 240 14.88 8.39 4.08
N TYR A 241 13.90 9.00 4.73
CA TYR A 241 12.51 8.52 4.66
C TYR A 241 11.97 8.56 3.22
N VAL A 242 12.33 9.58 2.45
CA VAL A 242 11.95 9.67 1.02
C VAL A 242 12.63 8.56 0.21
N ARG A 243 13.93 8.33 0.42
CA ARG A 243 14.67 7.28 -0.29
C ARG A 243 14.13 5.89 0.05
N ASP A 244 13.91 5.62 1.34
CA ASP A 244 13.40 4.33 1.81
C ASP A 244 11.95 4.06 1.39
N ALA A 245 11.13 5.11 1.26
CA ALA A 245 9.74 4.97 0.81
C ALA A 245 9.63 4.57 -0.67
N ARG A 246 10.63 4.94 -1.50
CA ARG A 246 10.52 4.75 -2.95
C ARG A 246 10.46 3.28 -3.38
N ILE A 247 11.16 2.39 -2.70
CA ILE A 247 11.18 0.95 -3.03
C ILE A 247 9.80 0.30 -2.81
N ASN A 248 9.00 0.80 -1.87
CA ASN A 248 7.72 0.21 -1.51
C ASN A 248 6.73 0.15 -2.68
N MET A 249 6.87 1.05 -3.67
CA MET A 249 6.06 1.06 -4.88
C MET A 249 6.55 0.07 -5.95
N ILE A 250 7.76 -0.48 -5.79
CA ILE A 250 8.46 -1.26 -6.81
C ILE A 250 8.41 -2.76 -6.48
N TYR A 251 8.87 -3.17 -5.30
CA TYR A 251 9.00 -4.58 -4.95
C TYR A 251 7.68 -5.22 -4.49
N GLU A 252 7.67 -6.55 -4.32
CA GLU A 252 6.48 -7.38 -4.01
C GLU A 252 5.34 -7.22 -5.02
N GLY A 253 5.73 -6.97 -6.27
CA GLY A 253 4.86 -6.56 -7.38
C GLY A 253 4.64 -5.06 -7.40
N THR A 254 5.04 -4.43 -8.51
CA THR A 254 4.89 -2.97 -8.67
C THR A 254 3.45 -2.53 -8.44
N ASN A 255 3.26 -1.26 -8.11
CA ASN A 255 1.90 -0.72 -7.91
C ASN A 255 1.03 -0.84 -9.16
N THR A 256 1.62 -0.80 -10.36
CA THR A 256 0.91 -1.12 -11.60
C THR A 256 0.42 -2.57 -11.63
N ILE A 257 1.24 -3.53 -11.19
CA ILE A 257 0.82 -4.95 -11.09
C ILE A 257 -0.30 -5.13 -10.06
N GLN A 258 -0.26 -4.41 -8.93
CA GLN A 258 -1.37 -4.40 -7.96
C GLN A 258 -2.65 -3.84 -8.59
N SER A 259 -2.53 -2.78 -9.39
CA SER A 259 -3.66 -2.14 -10.08
C SER A 259 -4.30 -3.06 -11.11
N LEU A 260 -3.48 -3.77 -11.89
CA LEU A 260 -3.93 -4.79 -12.85
C LEU A 260 -4.55 -6.00 -12.14
N ASP A 261 -3.99 -6.42 -11.01
CA ASP A 261 -4.54 -7.50 -10.19
C ASP A 261 -5.92 -7.11 -9.64
N LEU A 262 -6.07 -5.90 -9.12
CA LEU A 262 -7.35 -5.40 -8.62
C LEU A 262 -8.41 -5.36 -9.72
N LEU A 263 -8.17 -4.55 -10.75
CA LEU A 263 -9.19 -4.31 -11.79
C LEU A 263 -9.43 -5.55 -12.63
N GLY A 264 -8.38 -6.17 -13.17
CA GLY A 264 -8.51 -7.32 -14.09
C GLY A 264 -8.98 -8.57 -13.37
N ARG A 265 -8.20 -9.05 -12.38
CA ARG A 265 -8.44 -10.36 -11.76
C ARG A 265 -9.46 -10.34 -10.63
N LYS A 266 -9.40 -9.35 -9.73
CA LYS A 266 -10.24 -9.34 -8.52
C LYS A 266 -11.64 -8.76 -8.76
N ILE A 267 -11.80 -7.96 -9.82
CA ILE A 267 -13.07 -7.29 -10.13
C ILE A 267 -13.66 -7.80 -11.44
N LEU A 268 -13.01 -7.59 -12.59
CA LEU A 268 -13.64 -7.91 -13.88
C LEU A 268 -13.80 -9.42 -14.09
N MET A 269 -12.78 -10.25 -13.81
CA MET A 269 -12.87 -11.70 -13.92
C MET A 269 -13.80 -12.35 -12.87
N ASP A 270 -14.11 -11.64 -11.79
CA ASP A 270 -15.02 -12.03 -10.72
C ASP A 270 -16.44 -11.45 -10.91
N ASN A 271 -16.71 -10.82 -12.03
CA ASN A 271 -17.97 -10.12 -12.30
C ASN A 271 -18.36 -9.11 -11.21
N GLY A 272 -17.37 -8.54 -10.52
CA GLY A 272 -17.53 -7.55 -9.46
C GLY A 272 -18.08 -8.09 -8.14
N ALA A 273 -18.12 -9.42 -7.93
CA ALA A 273 -18.74 -10.02 -6.75
C ALA A 273 -18.08 -9.54 -5.45
N LYS A 274 -16.74 -9.51 -5.40
CA LYS A 274 -16.00 -9.03 -4.21
C LYS A 274 -16.17 -7.52 -3.99
N LEU A 275 -16.14 -6.74 -5.08
CA LEU A 275 -16.38 -5.30 -4.99
C LEU A 275 -17.78 -4.99 -4.45
N LYS A 276 -18.80 -5.74 -4.86
CA LYS A 276 -20.17 -5.62 -4.33
C LYS A 276 -20.25 -5.90 -2.83
N LYS A 277 -19.48 -6.85 -2.31
CA LYS A 277 -19.42 -7.12 -0.85
C LYS A 277 -18.88 -5.91 -0.08
N PHE A 278 -17.80 -5.29 -0.54
CA PHE A 278 -17.32 -4.05 0.06
C PHE A 278 -18.32 -2.90 -0.13
N GLY A 279 -18.91 -2.79 -1.31
CA GLY A 279 -19.98 -1.83 -1.60
C GLY A 279 -21.18 -1.97 -0.66
N ALA A 280 -21.56 -3.20 -0.27
CA ALA A 280 -22.62 -3.45 0.68
C ALA A 280 -22.29 -2.90 2.10
N LEU A 281 -21.04 -2.96 2.54
CA LEU A 281 -20.61 -2.35 3.80
C LEU A 281 -20.74 -0.82 3.75
N VAL A 282 -20.36 -0.22 2.61
CA VAL A 282 -20.49 1.22 2.39
C VAL A 282 -21.96 1.61 2.38
N GLN A 283 -22.79 0.89 1.63
CA GLN A 283 -24.22 1.15 1.50
C GLN A 283 -24.94 1.05 2.86
N ALA A 284 -24.70 0.00 3.62
CA ALA A 284 -25.27 -0.17 4.96
C ALA A 284 -24.92 0.99 5.90
N PHE A 285 -23.66 1.46 5.84
CA PHE A 285 -23.23 2.61 6.64
C PHE A 285 -23.94 3.92 6.19
N VAL A 286 -24.10 4.10 4.87
CA VAL A 286 -24.82 5.26 4.30
C VAL A 286 -26.29 5.25 4.72
N GLU A 287 -26.97 4.12 4.63
CA GLU A 287 -28.37 3.97 5.04
C GLU A 287 -28.58 4.23 6.55
N GLU A 288 -27.69 3.68 7.37
CA GLU A 288 -27.74 3.87 8.84
C GLU A 288 -27.58 5.34 9.26
N ASN A 289 -26.76 6.11 8.53
CA ASN A 289 -26.35 7.46 8.95
C ASN A 289 -26.88 8.59 8.04
N GLY A 290 -27.60 8.26 6.97
CA GLY A 290 -28.05 9.23 5.96
C GLY A 290 -29.14 10.20 6.43
N THR A 291 -29.79 9.94 7.56
CA THR A 291 -30.78 10.84 8.18
C THR A 291 -30.18 11.74 9.26
N ASP A 292 -28.92 11.53 9.65
CA ASP A 292 -28.20 12.38 10.60
C ASP A 292 -27.58 13.57 9.85
N GLU A 293 -28.14 14.77 10.08
CA GLU A 293 -27.68 16.00 9.45
C GLU A 293 -26.19 16.27 9.70
N ALA A 294 -25.67 15.95 10.89
CA ALA A 294 -24.27 16.13 11.24
C ALA A 294 -23.34 15.18 10.45
N MET A 295 -23.87 14.07 9.93
CA MET A 295 -23.11 13.13 9.11
C MET A 295 -23.15 13.44 7.61
N ASN A 296 -24.02 14.34 7.15
CA ASN A 296 -24.21 14.63 5.71
C ASN A 296 -22.90 15.04 5.01
N GLU A 297 -22.03 15.80 5.66
CA GLU A 297 -20.73 16.22 5.10
C GLU A 297 -19.79 15.03 4.76
N PHE A 298 -20.03 13.84 5.34
CA PHE A 298 -19.24 12.62 5.12
C PHE A 298 -19.99 11.57 4.31
N VAL A 299 -21.29 11.38 4.60
CA VAL A 299 -22.10 10.32 4.01
C VAL A 299 -22.46 10.63 2.54
N THR A 300 -22.81 11.88 2.25
CA THR A 300 -23.17 12.27 0.88
C THR A 300 -22.03 12.06 -0.12
N PRO A 301 -20.79 12.57 0.11
CA PRO A 301 -19.70 12.33 -0.82
C PRO A 301 -19.23 10.86 -0.83
N LEU A 302 -19.39 10.10 0.25
CA LEU A 302 -19.12 8.67 0.29
C LEU A 302 -20.07 7.90 -0.63
N ALA A 303 -21.38 8.16 -0.54
CA ALA A 303 -22.40 7.55 -1.40
C ALA A 303 -22.17 7.90 -2.88
N ASP A 304 -21.95 9.18 -3.20
CA ASP A 304 -21.65 9.64 -4.55
C ASP A 304 -20.40 8.96 -5.15
N LEU A 305 -19.35 8.77 -4.35
CA LEU A 305 -18.15 8.05 -4.81
C LEU A 305 -18.44 6.56 -5.03
N GLY A 306 -19.23 5.90 -4.17
CA GLY A 306 -19.65 4.51 -4.35
C GLY A 306 -20.39 4.30 -5.68
N ASP A 307 -21.33 5.19 -5.99
CA ASP A 307 -22.07 5.19 -7.28
C ASP A 307 -21.13 5.41 -8.48
N LYS A 308 -20.19 6.35 -8.37
CA LYS A 308 -19.21 6.63 -9.42
C LYS A 308 -18.27 5.43 -9.65
N VAL A 309 -17.82 4.76 -8.61
CA VAL A 309 -16.99 3.54 -8.73
C VAL A 309 -17.77 2.44 -9.44
N THR A 310 -19.03 2.22 -9.07
CA THR A 310 -19.89 1.21 -9.70
C THR A 310 -20.06 1.49 -11.20
N LYS A 311 -20.39 2.74 -11.57
CA LYS A 311 -20.54 3.16 -12.98
C LYS A 311 -19.22 3.02 -13.74
N LEU A 312 -18.11 3.49 -13.17
CA LEU A 312 -16.78 3.40 -13.79
C LEU A 312 -16.37 1.96 -14.03
N THR A 313 -16.64 1.07 -13.09
CA THR A 313 -16.35 -0.38 -13.22
C THR A 313 -17.10 -0.99 -14.41
N MET A 314 -18.39 -0.68 -14.55
CA MET A 314 -19.20 -1.15 -15.67
C MET A 314 -18.71 -0.60 -17.02
N GLU A 315 -18.39 0.70 -17.08
CA GLU A 315 -17.87 1.36 -18.29
C GLU A 315 -16.57 0.71 -18.76
N ILE A 316 -15.62 0.49 -17.83
CA ILE A 316 -14.35 -0.16 -18.16
C ILE A 316 -14.58 -1.62 -18.59
N GLY A 317 -15.45 -2.35 -17.90
CA GLY A 317 -15.79 -3.73 -18.25
C GLY A 317 -16.36 -3.85 -19.66
N MET A 318 -17.27 -2.94 -20.06
CA MET A 318 -17.82 -2.92 -21.43
C MET A 318 -16.74 -2.62 -22.47
N LYS A 319 -15.86 -1.67 -22.22
CA LYS A 319 -14.74 -1.37 -23.13
C LYS A 319 -13.75 -2.54 -23.24
N ALA A 320 -13.46 -3.20 -22.13
CA ALA A 320 -12.57 -4.36 -22.06
C ALA A 320 -13.04 -5.57 -22.91
N MET A 321 -14.35 -5.71 -23.12
CA MET A 321 -14.89 -6.74 -24.02
C MET A 321 -14.47 -6.52 -25.48
N GLN A 322 -14.21 -5.28 -25.87
CA GLN A 322 -13.81 -4.92 -27.23
C GLN A 322 -12.30 -4.79 -27.34
N ASN A 323 -11.64 -4.26 -26.31
CA ASN A 323 -10.19 -4.07 -26.27
C ASN A 323 -9.66 -4.28 -24.85
N GLN A 324 -8.84 -5.32 -24.66
CA GLN A 324 -8.26 -5.66 -23.35
C GLN A 324 -7.28 -4.59 -22.83
N ASP A 325 -6.70 -3.76 -23.69
CA ASP A 325 -5.79 -2.66 -23.31
C ASP A 325 -6.50 -1.59 -22.45
N GLU A 326 -7.82 -1.49 -22.56
CA GLU A 326 -8.62 -0.59 -21.73
C GLU A 326 -8.48 -0.90 -20.23
N VAL A 327 -8.28 -2.18 -19.87
CA VAL A 327 -8.00 -2.59 -18.48
C VAL A 327 -6.66 -2.02 -18.03
N GLY A 328 -5.62 -2.16 -18.86
CA GLY A 328 -4.28 -1.65 -18.56
C GLY A 328 -4.25 -0.13 -18.41
N ALA A 329 -4.92 0.57 -19.31
CA ALA A 329 -5.00 2.03 -19.32
C ALA A 329 -5.73 2.60 -18.10
N ALA A 330 -6.77 1.92 -17.64
CA ALA A 330 -7.59 2.37 -16.50
C ALA A 330 -7.06 1.92 -15.13
N ALA A 331 -6.23 0.88 -15.06
CA ALA A 331 -5.93 0.15 -13.81
C ALA A 331 -5.37 1.06 -12.70
N VAL A 332 -4.36 1.89 -13.01
CA VAL A 332 -3.71 2.74 -11.99
C VAL A 332 -4.64 3.81 -11.45
N PRO A 333 -5.27 4.68 -12.27
CA PRO A 333 -6.23 5.65 -11.76
C PRO A 333 -7.43 4.99 -11.09
N TYR A 334 -7.89 3.84 -11.57
CA TYR A 334 -8.98 3.08 -10.95
C TYR A 334 -8.64 2.59 -9.54
N LEU A 335 -7.48 1.98 -9.34
CA LEU A 335 -7.05 1.54 -8.00
C LEU A 335 -7.02 2.73 -7.03
N ARG A 336 -6.53 3.87 -7.47
CA ARG A 336 -6.47 5.06 -6.64
C ARG A 336 -7.86 5.61 -6.28
N VAL A 337 -8.83 5.56 -7.22
CA VAL A 337 -10.24 5.90 -6.93
C VAL A 337 -10.85 4.96 -5.89
N VAL A 338 -10.64 3.65 -6.03
CA VAL A 338 -11.15 2.67 -5.05
C VAL A 338 -10.44 2.81 -3.70
N GLY A 339 -9.14 3.15 -3.68
CA GLY A 339 -8.41 3.50 -2.47
C GLY A 339 -9.03 4.67 -1.71
N HIS A 340 -9.45 5.71 -2.44
CA HIS A 340 -10.19 6.84 -1.86
C HIS A 340 -11.59 6.41 -1.35
N LEU A 341 -12.29 5.52 -2.02
CA LEU A 341 -13.56 4.97 -1.52
C LEU A 341 -13.36 4.26 -0.17
N VAL A 342 -12.33 3.42 -0.07
CA VAL A 342 -11.97 2.72 1.17
C VAL A 342 -11.66 3.70 2.30
N TYR A 343 -10.82 4.69 2.04
CA TYR A 343 -10.45 5.70 3.05
C TYR A 343 -11.65 6.57 3.44
N SER A 344 -12.50 6.97 2.50
CA SER A 344 -13.73 7.72 2.78
C SER A 344 -14.65 6.95 3.72
N TYR A 345 -14.81 5.65 3.51
CA TYR A 345 -15.59 4.79 4.39
C TYR A 345 -15.03 4.80 5.82
N PHE A 346 -13.72 4.65 6.00
CA PHE A 346 -13.12 4.69 7.34
C PHE A 346 -13.16 6.08 7.97
N PHE A 347 -12.94 7.14 7.19
CA PHE A 347 -13.06 8.50 7.71
C PHE A 347 -14.49 8.84 8.13
N ALA A 348 -15.51 8.43 7.39
CA ALA A 348 -16.90 8.61 7.77
C ALA A 348 -17.23 7.87 9.10
N ARG A 349 -16.74 6.63 9.27
CA ARG A 349 -16.86 5.88 10.53
C ARG A 349 -16.15 6.56 11.70
N MET A 350 -14.93 7.06 11.49
CA MET A 350 -14.20 7.82 12.51
C MET A 350 -14.91 9.14 12.85
N ALA A 351 -15.47 9.83 11.86
CA ALA A 351 -16.22 11.06 12.04
C ALA A 351 -17.49 10.83 12.87
N LYS A 352 -18.25 9.75 12.64
CA LYS A 352 -19.41 9.37 13.46
C LYS A 352 -19.05 9.28 14.95
N ILE A 353 -17.95 8.58 15.25
CA ILE A 353 -17.49 8.43 16.63
C ILE A 353 -17.02 9.76 17.22
N ALA A 354 -16.30 10.56 16.40
CA ALA A 354 -15.77 11.84 16.84
C ALA A 354 -16.89 12.88 17.09
N LEU A 355 -17.92 12.91 16.26
CA LEU A 355 -19.11 13.77 16.47
C LEU A 355 -19.82 13.40 17.77
N ALA A 356 -20.03 12.11 18.02
CA ALA A 356 -20.70 11.66 19.26
C ALA A 356 -19.91 11.99 20.55
N LYS A 357 -18.60 12.26 20.43
CA LYS A 357 -17.69 12.52 21.57
C LYS A 357 -17.02 13.90 21.54
N GLN A 358 -17.40 14.79 20.63
CA GLN A 358 -16.74 16.09 20.47
C GLN A 358 -16.80 16.97 21.71
N ASP A 359 -17.86 16.84 22.51
CA ASP A 359 -18.11 17.62 23.74
C ASP A 359 -17.58 16.94 25.01
N SER A 360 -16.84 15.83 24.87
CA SER A 360 -16.25 15.08 26.01
C SER A 360 -15.09 15.82 26.71
N GLY A 361 -14.60 16.94 26.13
CA GLY A 361 -13.40 17.63 26.59
C GLY A 361 -12.09 17.01 26.09
N ASP A 362 -12.12 15.81 25.49
CA ASP A 362 -10.94 15.20 24.89
C ASP A 362 -10.67 15.78 23.49
N THR A 363 -9.53 16.46 23.36
CA THR A 363 -9.09 17.09 22.10
C THR A 363 -8.81 16.10 20.98
N PHE A 364 -8.66 14.81 21.30
CA PHE A 364 -8.47 13.73 20.29
C PHE A 364 -9.63 13.67 19.31
N TYR A 365 -10.88 13.72 19.77
CA TYR A 365 -12.04 13.64 18.90
C TYR A 365 -12.21 14.88 18.03
N LYS A 366 -11.92 16.05 18.57
CA LYS A 366 -11.88 17.31 17.81
C LYS A 366 -10.83 17.26 16.70
N ALA A 367 -9.63 16.77 17.00
CA ALA A 367 -8.56 16.62 16.01
C ALA A 367 -8.92 15.58 14.94
N LYS A 368 -9.55 14.47 15.34
CA LYS A 368 -10.00 13.42 14.42
C LYS A 368 -11.05 13.94 13.42
N LEU A 369 -12.03 14.67 13.91
CA LEU A 369 -13.06 15.30 13.09
C LEU A 369 -12.46 16.32 12.10
N ALA A 370 -11.54 17.16 12.55
CA ALA A 370 -10.84 18.11 11.69
C ALA A 370 -10.03 17.40 10.58
N THR A 371 -9.39 16.27 10.89
CA THR A 371 -8.66 15.47 9.89
C THR A 371 -9.62 14.83 8.88
N ALA A 372 -10.77 14.32 9.33
CA ALA A 372 -11.80 13.80 8.43
C ALA A 372 -12.32 14.88 7.47
N ARG A 373 -12.67 16.05 7.98
CA ARG A 373 -13.09 17.19 7.16
C ARG A 373 -12.04 17.61 6.13
N PHE A 374 -10.76 17.65 6.55
CA PHE A 374 -9.67 17.93 5.63
C PHE A 374 -9.58 16.87 4.52
N TYR A 375 -9.72 15.59 4.86
CA TYR A 375 -9.70 14.50 3.88
C TYR A 375 -10.79 14.67 2.82
N PHE A 376 -12.03 14.86 3.25
CA PHE A 376 -13.17 15.02 2.33
C PHE A 376 -13.06 16.30 1.50
N ALA A 377 -12.59 17.40 2.07
CA ALA A 377 -12.52 18.69 1.39
C ALA A 377 -11.30 18.84 0.45
N ARG A 378 -10.18 18.20 0.76
CA ARG A 378 -8.89 18.49 0.09
C ARG A 378 -8.25 17.30 -0.62
N LEU A 379 -8.48 16.06 -0.16
CA LEU A 379 -7.87 14.87 -0.75
C LEU A 379 -8.86 14.09 -1.63
N LEU A 380 -10.06 13.87 -1.15
CA LEU A 380 -11.11 13.16 -1.90
C LEU A 380 -11.40 13.76 -3.30
N PRO A 381 -11.37 15.08 -3.53
CA PRO A 381 -11.62 15.67 -4.85
C PRO A 381 -10.68 15.19 -5.96
N GLU A 382 -9.50 14.61 -5.64
CA GLU A 382 -8.61 13.98 -6.60
C GLU A 382 -9.34 12.94 -7.46
N THR A 383 -10.33 12.26 -6.89
CA THR A 383 -11.11 11.22 -7.57
C THR A 383 -11.78 11.70 -8.86
N ALA A 384 -12.15 12.97 -8.94
CA ALA A 384 -12.77 13.54 -10.16
C ALA A 384 -11.81 13.51 -11.36
N MET A 385 -10.54 13.87 -11.14
CA MET A 385 -9.48 13.81 -12.14
C MET A 385 -9.17 12.35 -12.51
N LEU A 386 -9.01 11.48 -11.52
CA LEU A 386 -8.68 10.08 -11.71
C LEU A 386 -9.76 9.32 -12.50
N ILE A 387 -11.04 9.59 -12.22
CA ILE A 387 -12.16 9.01 -12.99
C ILE A 387 -12.10 9.46 -14.45
N ARG A 388 -11.79 10.73 -14.70
CA ARG A 388 -11.64 11.25 -16.06
C ARG A 388 -10.45 10.59 -16.78
N GLN A 389 -9.32 10.39 -16.10
CA GLN A 389 -8.16 9.67 -16.63
C GLN A 389 -8.51 8.21 -16.97
N ALA A 390 -9.17 7.48 -16.07
CA ALA A 390 -9.60 6.10 -16.32
C ALA A 390 -10.54 5.98 -17.52
N ARG A 391 -11.42 6.98 -17.71
CA ARG A 391 -12.35 7.03 -18.86
C ARG A 391 -11.71 7.37 -20.20
N SER A 392 -10.53 8.00 -20.19
CA SER A 392 -9.85 8.39 -21.44
C SER A 392 -9.45 7.19 -22.32
N GLY A 393 -9.33 6.02 -21.71
CA GLY A 393 -9.07 4.76 -22.41
C GLY A 393 -7.63 4.56 -22.86
N ALA A 394 -7.41 3.51 -23.64
CA ALA A 394 -6.09 3.09 -24.07
C ALA A 394 -5.49 3.95 -25.21
N LYS A 395 -6.34 4.51 -26.05
CA LYS A 395 -5.92 5.22 -27.27
C LYS A 395 -4.86 6.32 -27.02
N PRO A 396 -5.03 7.27 -26.08
CA PRO A 396 -4.02 8.31 -25.84
C PRO A 396 -2.66 7.78 -25.34
N LEU A 397 -2.63 6.55 -24.84
CA LEU A 397 -1.40 5.91 -24.34
C LEU A 397 -0.68 5.07 -25.39
N LEU A 398 -1.42 4.52 -26.36
CA LEU A 398 -0.91 3.54 -27.31
C LEU A 398 -0.81 4.06 -28.77
N ASP A 399 -1.36 5.24 -29.07
CA ASP A 399 -1.31 5.79 -30.42
C ASP A 399 0.09 6.27 -30.83
N LEU A 400 0.98 6.56 -29.87
CA LEU A 400 2.35 6.96 -30.16
C LEU A 400 3.20 5.69 -30.36
N GLU A 401 3.78 5.57 -31.55
CA GLU A 401 4.70 4.47 -31.88
C GLU A 401 5.98 4.55 -31.04
N ALA A 402 6.57 3.40 -30.68
CA ALA A 402 7.71 3.33 -29.76
C ALA A 402 8.93 4.15 -30.26
N GLU A 403 9.10 4.25 -31.57
CA GLU A 403 10.18 4.97 -32.24
C GLU A 403 10.04 6.49 -32.13
N LEU A 404 8.88 6.99 -31.72
CA LEU A 404 8.59 8.43 -31.61
C LEU A 404 8.72 8.97 -30.17
N PHE A 405 9.08 8.10 -29.17
CA PHE A 405 9.36 8.52 -27.80
C PHE A 405 10.72 9.21 -27.65
#